data_753997a10a48764e75682bdf603f3844
#
_entry.id   753997a10a48764e75682bdf603f3844
#
_cell.length_a   1.000
_cell.length_b   1.000
_cell.length_c   1.000
_cell.angle_alpha   90.00
_cell.angle_beta   90.00
_cell.angle_gamma   90.00
#
_symmetry.space_group_name_H-M   'P 1'
#
loop_
_entity.id
_entity.type
_entity.pdbx_description
1 polymer ?
#
loop_
_entity_poly.entity_id
_entity_poly.type
_entity_poly.pdbx_seq_one_letter_code
_entity_poly.pdbx_strand_id
1 'polypeptide(L)'
;MTTSDRTVVITGGTSGLGRECARALAADPHWTVVVTGRDPARAAREAAELGARGMALDLGSLASVREFADELRAAELPPLRGLVCNAGLQFTRRTYTADGVEATFGVNHLGHLALVHALRDDLVAPARIALVTSGTHDPRRFTGMPHPLTASARELAHPPAATEAAHRDGRRRYSTSKLANLQTAYELARRLGHQGVTVNAFDPGLMPGTGLARDASRFARTLWDTVAKALVLLPGVHTPTRSGADLARLMTDPALAATTGRHFVGRAERPSSAASYDREAQRALYDDSVALIAELAR
;
A
#
# COMPACT_ATOMS: atom_id res chain seq x y z
N MET A 1 3.55 -31.67 11.39
CA MET A 1 3.30 -30.56 10.46
C MET A 1 2.68 -29.45 11.26
N THR A 2 3.34 -28.31 11.42
CA THR A 2 2.76 -27.11 12.05
C THR A 2 1.64 -26.61 11.14
N THR A 3 0.40 -26.62 11.64
CA THR A 3 -0.73 -26.02 10.93
C THR A 3 -0.61 -24.50 11.05
N SER A 4 -0.83 -23.77 9.95
CA SER A 4 -0.91 -22.31 9.99
C SER A 4 -2.03 -21.86 10.94
N ASP A 5 -1.76 -20.87 11.77
CA ASP A 5 -2.69 -20.39 12.81
C ASP A 5 -3.14 -18.93 12.58
N ARG A 6 -2.65 -18.29 11.52
CA ARG A 6 -2.95 -16.88 11.20
C ARG A 6 -2.87 -16.60 9.70
N THR A 7 -3.67 -15.64 9.26
CA THR A 7 -3.71 -15.20 7.87
C THR A 7 -3.19 -13.78 7.72
N VAL A 8 -2.46 -13.52 6.62
CA VAL A 8 -2.11 -12.17 6.18
C VAL A 8 -2.54 -11.97 4.72
N VAL A 9 -3.18 -10.83 4.45
CA VAL A 9 -3.53 -10.38 3.11
C VAL A 9 -2.52 -9.35 2.64
N ILE A 10 -1.99 -9.51 1.41
CA ILE A 10 -1.02 -8.60 0.78
C ILE A 10 -1.58 -8.11 -0.54
N THR A 11 -1.91 -6.82 -0.62
CA THR A 11 -2.37 -6.24 -1.88
C THR A 11 -1.21 -6.05 -2.84
N GLY A 12 -1.43 -6.38 -4.14
CA GLY A 12 -0.37 -6.30 -5.13
C GLY A 12 0.79 -7.27 -4.89
N GLY A 13 0.51 -8.44 -4.31
CA GLY A 13 1.49 -9.48 -3.99
C GLY A 13 2.04 -10.26 -5.18
N THR A 14 1.62 -9.94 -6.40
CA THR A 14 2.02 -10.64 -7.64
C THR A 14 3.33 -10.13 -8.27
N SER A 15 3.97 -9.12 -7.70
CA SER A 15 5.24 -8.56 -8.21
C SER A 15 5.92 -7.64 -7.20
N GLY A 16 7.20 -7.34 -7.45
CA GLY A 16 7.95 -6.32 -6.73
C GLY A 16 7.96 -6.50 -5.21
N LEU A 17 7.76 -5.41 -4.48
CA LEU A 17 7.79 -5.38 -3.01
C LEU A 17 6.80 -6.37 -2.38
N GLY A 18 5.56 -6.37 -2.86
CA GLY A 18 4.50 -7.25 -2.31
C GLY A 18 4.82 -8.72 -2.48
N ARG A 19 5.39 -9.13 -3.63
CA ARG A 19 5.82 -10.52 -3.88
C ARG A 19 6.96 -10.94 -2.96
N GLU A 20 7.94 -10.06 -2.75
CA GLU A 20 9.06 -10.36 -1.86
C GLU A 20 8.63 -10.37 -0.38
N CYS A 21 7.67 -9.51 0.01
CA CYS A 21 7.05 -9.57 1.32
C CYS A 21 6.29 -10.90 1.52
N ALA A 22 5.50 -11.30 0.51
CA ALA A 22 4.78 -12.57 0.54
C ALA A 22 5.73 -13.77 0.66
N ARG A 23 6.84 -13.77 -0.08
CA ARG A 23 7.87 -14.81 0.02
C ARG A 23 8.46 -14.91 1.42
N ALA A 24 8.76 -13.75 2.03
CA ALA A 24 9.34 -13.72 3.37
C ALA A 24 8.35 -14.21 4.44
N LEU A 25 7.06 -13.89 4.31
CA LEU A 25 6.01 -14.35 5.22
C LEU A 25 5.67 -15.83 5.03
N ALA A 26 5.62 -16.31 3.79
CA ALA A 26 5.34 -17.72 3.49
C ALA A 26 6.45 -18.68 3.94
N ALA A 27 7.65 -18.17 4.24
CA ALA A 27 8.71 -18.96 4.84
C ALA A 27 8.43 -19.35 6.32
N ASP A 28 7.52 -18.65 7.01
CA ASP A 28 7.05 -18.99 8.34
C ASP A 28 5.76 -19.84 8.22
N PRO A 29 5.78 -21.13 8.64
CA PRO A 29 4.65 -22.04 8.49
C PRO A 29 3.41 -21.65 9.31
N HIS A 30 3.52 -20.71 10.24
CA HIS A 30 2.40 -20.19 10.99
C HIS A 30 1.50 -19.25 10.15
N TRP A 31 1.99 -18.74 9.03
CA TRP A 31 1.22 -17.82 8.19
C TRP A 31 0.58 -18.50 6.98
N THR A 32 -0.72 -18.33 6.83
CA THR A 32 -1.40 -18.44 5.54
C THR A 32 -1.30 -17.10 4.83
N VAL A 33 -0.55 -17.05 3.74
CA VAL A 33 -0.36 -15.82 2.96
C VAL A 33 -1.36 -15.76 1.83
N VAL A 34 -2.15 -14.70 1.77
CA VAL A 34 -3.05 -14.39 0.65
C VAL A 34 -2.45 -13.23 -0.14
N VAL A 35 -2.13 -13.47 -1.41
CA VAL A 35 -1.66 -12.43 -2.33
C VAL A 35 -2.77 -12.03 -3.28
N THR A 36 -2.92 -10.74 -3.54
CA THR A 36 -3.96 -10.27 -4.44
C THR A 36 -3.41 -9.60 -5.69
N GLY A 37 -4.18 -9.69 -6.77
CA GLY A 37 -3.94 -9.02 -8.03
C GLY A 37 -5.21 -8.89 -8.86
N ARG A 38 -5.25 -7.97 -9.82
CA ARG A 38 -6.42 -7.72 -10.69
C ARG A 38 -6.72 -8.87 -11.65
N ASP A 39 -5.68 -9.60 -12.06
CA ASP A 39 -5.80 -10.77 -12.92
C ASP A 39 -5.77 -12.02 -12.03
N PRO A 40 -6.90 -12.74 -11.91
CA PRO A 40 -7.01 -13.92 -11.04
C PRO A 40 -6.07 -15.06 -11.45
N ALA A 41 -5.86 -15.28 -12.75
CA ALA A 41 -4.96 -16.32 -13.24
C ALA A 41 -3.51 -16.03 -12.88
N ARG A 42 -3.10 -14.75 -12.98
CA ARG A 42 -1.79 -14.31 -12.54
C ARG A 42 -1.65 -14.40 -11.03
N ALA A 43 -2.66 -13.99 -10.27
CA ALA A 43 -2.63 -14.08 -8.81
C ALA A 43 -2.46 -15.52 -8.36
N ALA A 44 -3.20 -16.46 -8.93
CA ALA A 44 -3.09 -17.90 -8.64
C ALA A 44 -1.71 -18.45 -8.98
N ARG A 45 -1.17 -18.16 -10.16
CA ARG A 45 0.15 -18.64 -10.58
C ARG A 45 1.28 -18.13 -9.68
N GLU A 46 1.33 -16.81 -9.41
CA GLU A 46 2.35 -16.21 -8.56
C GLU A 46 2.26 -16.70 -7.11
N ALA A 47 1.03 -16.92 -6.63
CA ALA A 47 0.80 -17.50 -5.31
C ALA A 47 1.32 -18.93 -5.18
N ALA A 48 1.07 -19.77 -6.20
CA ALA A 48 1.53 -21.15 -6.22
C ALA A 48 3.07 -21.25 -6.11
N GLU A 49 3.80 -20.35 -6.77
CA GLU A 49 5.27 -20.28 -6.68
C GLU A 49 5.77 -19.90 -5.27
N LEU A 50 4.92 -19.30 -4.47
CA LEU A 50 5.25 -18.82 -3.10
C LEU A 50 4.72 -19.74 -2.01
N GLY A 51 3.95 -20.78 -2.33
CA GLY A 51 3.20 -21.57 -1.35
C GLY A 51 2.10 -20.72 -0.67
N ALA A 52 1.55 -19.74 -1.38
CA ALA A 52 0.53 -18.81 -0.93
C ALA A 52 -0.82 -19.08 -1.64
N ARG A 53 -1.86 -18.37 -1.23
CA ARG A 53 -3.18 -18.37 -1.91
C ARG A 53 -3.33 -17.12 -2.75
N GLY A 54 -3.70 -17.26 -4.01
CA GLY A 54 -3.99 -16.15 -4.92
C GLY A 54 -5.47 -15.82 -4.95
N MET A 55 -5.83 -14.54 -4.84
CA MET A 55 -7.21 -14.07 -4.94
C MET A 55 -7.28 -12.81 -5.82
N ALA A 56 -8.41 -12.63 -6.51
CA ALA A 56 -8.65 -11.45 -7.33
C ALA A 56 -8.99 -10.24 -6.45
N LEU A 57 -8.42 -9.07 -6.78
CA LEU A 57 -8.77 -7.80 -6.16
C LEU A 57 -8.37 -6.65 -7.08
N ASP A 58 -9.32 -5.84 -7.50
CA ASP A 58 -9.08 -4.54 -8.13
C ASP A 58 -9.43 -3.41 -7.16
N LEU A 59 -8.40 -2.76 -6.62
CA LEU A 59 -8.56 -1.59 -5.74
C LEU A 59 -9.13 -0.34 -6.45
N GLY A 60 -9.23 -0.37 -7.78
CA GLY A 60 -9.92 0.64 -8.57
C GLY A 60 -11.43 0.38 -8.73
N SER A 61 -11.99 -0.57 -7.97
CA SER A 61 -13.42 -0.90 -7.97
C SER A 61 -13.88 -1.24 -6.55
N LEU A 62 -14.75 -0.44 -5.99
CA LEU A 62 -15.34 -0.70 -4.66
C LEU A 62 -16.20 -1.97 -4.65
N ALA A 63 -16.79 -2.33 -5.79
CA ALA A 63 -17.48 -3.62 -5.95
C ALA A 63 -16.49 -4.78 -5.78
N SER A 64 -15.35 -4.73 -6.47
CA SER A 64 -14.30 -5.76 -6.35
C SER A 64 -13.73 -5.86 -4.93
N VAL A 65 -13.63 -4.74 -4.20
CA VAL A 65 -13.21 -4.76 -2.79
C VAL A 65 -14.22 -5.51 -1.91
N ARG A 66 -15.52 -5.31 -2.13
CA ARG A 66 -16.57 -6.04 -1.39
C ARG A 66 -16.56 -7.54 -1.74
N GLU A 67 -16.55 -7.87 -3.03
CA GLU A 67 -16.46 -9.24 -3.52
C GLU A 67 -15.26 -9.98 -2.92
N PHE A 68 -14.09 -9.35 -2.93
CA PHE A 68 -12.90 -9.92 -2.31
C PHE A 68 -13.08 -10.18 -0.81
N ALA A 69 -13.69 -9.26 -0.06
CA ALA A 69 -13.92 -9.46 1.37
C ALA A 69 -14.87 -10.64 1.64
N ASP A 70 -15.91 -10.79 0.83
CA ASP A 70 -16.86 -11.89 0.94
C ASP A 70 -16.23 -13.24 0.55
N GLU A 71 -15.43 -13.27 -0.51
CA GLU A 71 -14.64 -14.45 -0.90
C GLU A 71 -13.61 -14.85 0.17
N LEU A 72 -12.96 -13.87 0.81
CA LEU A 72 -12.01 -14.12 1.89
C LEU A 72 -12.68 -14.77 3.10
N ARG A 73 -13.87 -14.30 3.49
CA ARG A 73 -14.69 -14.88 4.58
C ARG A 73 -15.11 -16.30 4.25
N ALA A 74 -15.55 -16.55 3.02
CA ALA A 74 -15.99 -17.87 2.56
C ALA A 74 -14.83 -18.88 2.42
N ALA A 75 -13.60 -18.42 2.45
CA ALA A 75 -12.41 -19.22 2.17
C ALA A 75 -11.97 -20.15 3.33
N GLU A 76 -12.62 -20.09 4.49
CA GLU A 76 -12.31 -20.90 5.68
C GLU A 76 -10.81 -20.87 6.06
N LEU A 77 -10.22 -19.68 6.07
CA LEU A 77 -8.82 -19.47 6.41
C LEU A 77 -8.64 -19.31 7.94
N PRO A 78 -7.43 -19.55 8.45
CA PRO A 78 -7.08 -19.14 9.81
C PRO A 78 -7.40 -17.66 10.08
N PRO A 79 -7.53 -17.25 11.35
CA PRO A 79 -7.87 -15.87 11.72
C PRO A 79 -7.03 -14.81 11.01
N LEU A 80 -7.68 -13.78 10.46
CA LEU A 80 -6.99 -12.67 9.81
C LEU A 80 -6.26 -11.83 10.86
N ARG A 81 -4.93 -11.82 10.82
CA ARG A 81 -4.06 -11.09 11.75
C ARG A 81 -3.14 -10.09 11.07
N GLY A 82 -3.16 -10.05 9.74
CA GLY A 82 -2.30 -9.15 9.00
C GLY A 82 -2.95 -8.59 7.73
N LEU A 83 -2.77 -7.28 7.50
CA LEU A 83 -3.15 -6.64 6.24
C LEU A 83 -2.01 -5.73 5.76
N VAL A 84 -1.47 -6.02 4.59
CA VAL A 84 -0.42 -5.24 3.95
C VAL A 84 -1.00 -4.50 2.75
N CYS A 85 -1.30 -3.22 2.92
CA CYS A 85 -1.76 -2.28 1.89
C CYS A 85 -0.57 -1.81 1.05
N ASN A 86 -0.09 -2.69 0.15
CA ASN A 86 1.13 -2.48 -0.63
C ASN A 86 0.86 -2.04 -2.06
N ALA A 87 -0.23 -2.47 -2.68
CA ALA A 87 -0.50 -2.16 -4.08
C ALA A 87 -0.37 -0.66 -4.35
N GLY A 88 0.17 -0.32 -5.50
CA GLY A 88 0.31 1.07 -5.88
C GLY A 88 0.67 1.21 -7.36
N LEU A 89 0.27 2.33 -7.91
CA LEU A 89 0.53 2.68 -9.29
C LEU A 89 0.80 4.19 -9.42
N GLN A 90 1.41 4.55 -10.52
CA GLN A 90 1.61 5.93 -10.93
C GLN A 90 1.24 6.03 -12.41
N PHE A 91 0.28 6.88 -12.73
CA PHE A 91 -0.05 7.24 -14.10
C PHE A 91 0.51 8.62 -14.43
N THR A 92 1.13 8.75 -15.61
CA THR A 92 1.57 10.05 -16.12
C THR A 92 0.39 10.87 -16.62
N ARG A 93 -0.59 10.23 -17.25
CA ARG A 93 -1.83 10.85 -17.68
C ARG A 93 -2.94 10.60 -16.66
N ARG A 94 -3.92 11.48 -16.61
CA ARG A 94 -5.13 11.27 -15.81
C ARG A 94 -5.90 10.09 -16.35
N THR A 95 -6.18 9.16 -15.48
CA THR A 95 -6.98 7.97 -15.73
C THR A 95 -7.95 7.85 -14.56
N TYR A 96 -9.10 7.28 -14.78
CA TYR A 96 -10.13 7.13 -13.77
C TYR A 96 -10.41 5.66 -13.51
N THR A 97 -10.80 5.35 -12.29
CA THR A 97 -11.22 4.01 -11.83
C THR A 97 -12.61 3.69 -12.38
N ALA A 98 -13.08 2.46 -12.16
CA ALA A 98 -14.45 2.07 -12.49
C ALA A 98 -15.49 2.93 -11.75
N ASP A 99 -15.16 3.43 -10.56
CA ASP A 99 -16.01 4.29 -9.74
C ASP A 99 -15.87 5.78 -10.10
N GLY A 100 -15.18 6.12 -11.20
CA GLY A 100 -15.03 7.52 -11.65
C GLY A 100 -14.03 8.37 -10.87
N VAL A 101 -13.21 7.77 -10.01
CA VAL A 101 -12.19 8.44 -9.16
C VAL A 101 -10.85 8.51 -9.90
N GLU A 102 -10.07 9.58 -9.70
CA GLU A 102 -8.70 9.65 -10.24
C GLU A 102 -7.90 8.42 -9.80
N ALA A 103 -7.35 7.69 -10.77
CA ALA A 103 -6.91 6.32 -10.55
C ALA A 103 -5.70 6.18 -9.62
N THR A 104 -4.81 7.18 -9.52
CA THR A 104 -3.68 7.13 -8.60
C THR A 104 -4.16 7.25 -7.15
N PHE A 105 -5.04 8.21 -6.88
CA PHE A 105 -5.67 8.37 -5.56
C PHE A 105 -6.61 7.20 -5.26
N GLY A 106 -7.46 6.82 -6.22
CA GLY A 106 -8.42 5.73 -6.10
C GLY A 106 -7.76 4.42 -5.68
N VAL A 107 -6.74 3.98 -6.42
CA VAL A 107 -6.07 2.69 -6.15
C VAL A 107 -5.13 2.77 -4.95
N ASN A 108 -4.28 3.81 -4.88
CA ASN A 108 -3.24 3.87 -3.85
C ASN A 108 -3.78 4.15 -2.46
N HIS A 109 -4.90 4.88 -2.37
CA HIS A 109 -5.46 5.35 -1.10
C HIS A 109 -6.89 4.87 -0.88
N LEU A 110 -7.85 5.30 -1.69
CA LEU A 110 -9.28 5.10 -1.43
C LEU A 110 -9.66 3.61 -1.40
N GLY A 111 -9.17 2.82 -2.36
CA GLY A 111 -9.40 1.38 -2.43
C GLY A 111 -8.79 0.62 -1.25
N HIS A 112 -7.62 1.06 -0.74
CA HIS A 112 -7.04 0.48 0.47
C HIS A 112 -7.84 0.83 1.72
N LEU A 113 -8.31 2.09 1.84
CA LEU A 113 -9.15 2.47 2.95
C LEU A 113 -10.48 1.70 2.94
N ALA A 114 -11.09 1.53 1.76
CA ALA A 114 -12.28 0.70 1.58
C ALA A 114 -12.01 -0.76 1.99
N LEU A 115 -10.85 -1.32 1.62
CA LEU A 115 -10.46 -2.67 2.02
C LEU A 115 -10.27 -2.80 3.54
N VAL A 116 -9.61 -1.82 4.18
CA VAL A 116 -9.49 -1.79 5.65
C VAL A 116 -10.87 -1.76 6.29
N HIS A 117 -11.79 -0.93 5.79
CA HIS A 117 -13.16 -0.87 6.30
C HIS A 117 -13.93 -2.16 6.09
N ALA A 118 -13.77 -2.81 4.94
CA ALA A 118 -14.44 -4.07 4.64
C ALA A 118 -13.97 -5.24 5.53
N LEU A 119 -12.68 -5.22 5.95
CA LEU A 119 -12.05 -6.32 6.71
C LEU A 119 -11.80 -6.02 8.19
N ARG A 120 -12.08 -4.80 8.68
CA ARG A 120 -11.72 -4.41 10.06
C ARG A 120 -12.35 -5.30 11.13
N ASP A 121 -13.59 -5.74 10.89
CA ASP A 121 -14.34 -6.57 11.84
C ASP A 121 -13.94 -8.06 11.74
N ASP A 122 -13.21 -8.45 10.69
CA ASP A 122 -12.60 -9.76 10.52
C ASP A 122 -11.19 -9.85 11.13
N LEU A 123 -10.58 -8.71 11.50
CA LEU A 123 -9.26 -8.68 12.12
C LEU A 123 -9.33 -9.21 13.56
N VAL A 124 -8.64 -10.31 13.81
CA VAL A 124 -8.58 -10.94 15.14
C VAL A 124 -7.33 -10.47 15.86
N ALA A 125 -7.49 -9.78 16.98
CA ALA A 125 -6.38 -9.27 17.79
C ALA A 125 -5.51 -10.40 18.39
N PRO A 126 -4.19 -10.18 18.54
CA PRO A 126 -3.44 -9.03 18.06
C PRO A 126 -3.29 -9.05 16.54
N ALA A 127 -3.60 -7.91 15.87
CA ALA A 127 -3.50 -7.80 14.43
C ALA A 127 -2.65 -6.59 14.01
N ARG A 128 -2.12 -6.64 12.79
CA ARG A 128 -1.24 -5.58 12.27
C ARG A 128 -1.68 -5.14 10.87
N ILE A 129 -1.69 -3.83 10.64
CA ILE A 129 -1.88 -3.24 9.32
C ILE A 129 -0.63 -2.46 8.94
N ALA A 130 -0.10 -2.69 7.75
CA ALA A 130 0.99 -1.90 7.17
C ALA A 130 0.49 -1.17 5.92
N LEU A 131 0.60 0.17 5.89
CA LEU A 131 0.33 0.97 4.68
C LEU A 131 1.65 1.37 4.02
N VAL A 132 1.83 0.96 2.76
CA VAL A 132 3.04 1.31 2.01
C VAL A 132 2.94 2.75 1.50
N THR A 133 3.89 3.57 1.96
CA THR A 133 4.10 4.97 1.57
C THR A 133 5.36 5.11 0.69
N SER A 134 5.96 6.27 0.64
CA SER A 134 7.20 6.55 -0.12
C SER A 134 7.83 7.85 0.40
N GLY A 135 9.14 7.98 0.35
CA GLY A 135 9.86 9.23 0.67
C GLY A 135 9.41 10.45 -0.12
N THR A 136 8.64 10.25 -1.20
CA THR A 136 8.07 11.33 -2.03
C THR A 136 7.02 12.18 -1.29
N HIS A 137 6.53 11.72 -0.13
CA HIS A 137 5.63 12.48 0.74
C HIS A 137 6.32 13.66 1.45
N ASP A 138 7.65 13.64 1.55
CA ASP A 138 8.40 14.64 2.29
C ASP A 138 9.09 15.65 1.35
N PRO A 139 8.62 16.91 1.30
CA PRO A 139 9.20 17.92 0.43
C PRO A 139 10.67 18.28 0.77
N ARG A 140 11.13 17.93 1.99
CA ARG A 140 12.52 18.14 2.41
C ARG A 140 13.48 17.12 1.79
N ARG A 141 12.95 15.98 1.29
CA ARG A 141 13.78 14.93 0.65
C ARG A 141 13.89 15.19 -0.83
N PHE A 142 15.12 15.24 -1.31
CA PHE A 142 15.37 15.34 -2.76
C PHE A 142 15.06 14.00 -3.43
N THR A 143 13.83 13.82 -3.86
CA THR A 143 13.37 12.61 -4.56
C THR A 143 13.22 12.81 -6.06
N GLY A 144 13.42 14.04 -6.54
CA GLY A 144 13.12 14.45 -7.91
C GLY A 144 11.60 14.48 -8.21
N MET A 145 10.75 14.24 -7.23
CA MET A 145 9.27 14.24 -7.37
C MET A 145 8.70 15.60 -6.97
N PRO A 146 7.59 16.05 -7.59
CA PRO A 146 6.89 17.25 -7.13
C PRO A 146 6.36 17.05 -5.70
N HIS A 147 6.30 18.16 -4.95
CA HIS A 147 5.76 18.15 -3.59
C HIS A 147 4.28 17.70 -3.60
N PRO A 148 3.84 16.95 -2.58
CA PRO A 148 2.45 16.55 -2.45
C PRO A 148 1.55 17.76 -2.21
N LEU A 149 0.28 17.63 -2.53
CA LEU A 149 -0.78 18.58 -2.19
C LEU A 149 -1.45 18.14 -0.88
N THR A 150 -1.91 19.10 -0.11
CA THR A 150 -2.91 18.90 0.94
C THR A 150 -4.23 19.37 0.37
N ALA A 151 -5.20 18.45 0.27
CA ALA A 151 -6.51 18.70 -0.30
C ALA A 151 -7.52 17.69 0.28
N SER A 152 -8.82 17.96 0.15
CA SER A 152 -9.88 17.04 0.54
C SER A 152 -9.87 15.77 -0.33
N ALA A 153 -10.46 14.68 0.15
CA ALA A 153 -10.56 13.45 -0.63
C ALA A 153 -11.35 13.66 -1.93
N ARG A 154 -12.37 14.53 -1.90
CA ARG A 154 -13.16 14.86 -3.09
C ARG A 154 -12.35 15.59 -4.17
N GLU A 155 -11.51 16.55 -3.77
CA GLU A 155 -10.60 17.24 -4.70
C GLU A 155 -9.54 16.29 -5.26
N LEU A 156 -9.05 15.35 -4.47
CA LEU A 156 -8.10 14.34 -4.92
C LEU A 156 -8.75 13.30 -5.83
N ALA A 157 -9.99 12.95 -5.59
CA ALA A 157 -10.78 12.04 -6.41
C ALA A 157 -11.19 12.67 -7.76
N HIS A 158 -11.49 13.95 -7.76
CA HIS A 158 -11.95 14.71 -8.92
C HIS A 158 -11.11 15.98 -9.11
N PRO A 159 -9.80 15.84 -9.41
CA PRO A 159 -8.90 16.99 -9.46
C PRO A 159 -9.30 17.96 -10.57
N PRO A 160 -9.18 19.28 -10.34
CA PRO A 160 -9.41 20.31 -11.35
C PRO A 160 -8.46 20.11 -12.55
N ALA A 161 -8.70 20.85 -13.64
CA ALA A 161 -7.83 20.80 -14.81
C ALA A 161 -6.36 21.01 -14.42
N ALA A 162 -5.45 20.23 -15.03
CA ALA A 162 -4.03 20.35 -14.73
C ALA A 162 -3.48 21.70 -15.23
N THR A 163 -2.75 22.38 -14.36
CA THR A 163 -2.04 23.63 -14.67
C THR A 163 -0.58 23.39 -15.06
N GLU A 164 -0.12 22.15 -15.03
CA GLU A 164 1.24 21.73 -15.33
C GLU A 164 1.27 20.58 -16.34
N ALA A 165 2.45 20.27 -16.88
CA ALA A 165 2.62 19.18 -17.83
C ALA A 165 2.16 17.83 -17.24
N ALA A 166 1.50 17.01 -18.05
CA ALA A 166 0.84 15.76 -17.60
C ALA A 166 1.74 14.82 -16.79
N HIS A 167 3.03 14.68 -17.17
CA HIS A 167 3.98 13.84 -16.43
C HIS A 167 4.27 14.39 -15.04
N ARG A 168 4.33 15.72 -14.88
CA ARG A 168 4.57 16.37 -13.59
C ARG A 168 3.33 16.29 -12.71
N ASP A 169 2.14 16.52 -13.27
CA ASP A 169 0.84 16.32 -12.60
C ASP A 169 0.69 14.88 -12.11
N GLY A 170 1.00 13.88 -12.95
CA GLY A 170 0.95 12.47 -12.55
C GLY A 170 1.90 12.12 -11.40
N ARG A 171 3.10 12.69 -11.41
CA ARG A 171 4.08 12.50 -10.33
C ARG A 171 3.63 13.19 -9.04
N ARG A 172 3.01 14.36 -9.12
CA ARG A 172 2.44 15.07 -7.96
C ARG A 172 1.29 14.27 -7.35
N ARG A 173 0.37 13.74 -8.17
CA ARG A 173 -0.73 12.87 -7.69
C ARG A 173 -0.21 11.64 -6.96
N TYR A 174 0.88 11.03 -7.45
CA TYR A 174 1.54 9.93 -6.74
C TYR A 174 2.09 10.39 -5.38
N SER A 175 2.89 11.46 -5.31
CA SER A 175 3.42 12.00 -4.04
C SER A 175 2.29 12.31 -3.06
N THR A 176 1.19 12.88 -3.56
CA THR A 176 -0.02 13.20 -2.78
C THR A 176 -0.69 11.94 -2.24
N SER A 177 -0.84 10.89 -3.06
CA SER A 177 -1.40 9.63 -2.60
C SER A 177 -0.58 8.97 -1.49
N LYS A 178 0.76 9.17 -1.51
CA LYS A 178 1.66 8.64 -0.47
C LYS A 178 1.62 9.45 0.83
N LEU A 179 1.38 10.76 0.75
CA LEU A 179 1.06 11.57 1.93
C LEU A 179 -0.30 11.15 2.51
N ALA A 180 -1.32 10.95 1.68
CA ALA A 180 -2.64 10.49 2.11
C ALA A 180 -2.57 9.15 2.84
N ASN A 181 -1.80 8.18 2.33
CA ASN A 181 -1.59 6.89 2.99
C ASN A 181 -0.96 7.05 4.38
N LEU A 182 -0.01 7.97 4.52
CA LEU A 182 0.67 8.23 5.78
C LEU A 182 -0.27 8.88 6.81
N GLN A 183 -1.04 9.89 6.40
CA GLN A 183 -2.05 10.54 7.23
C GLN A 183 -3.12 9.52 7.68
N THR A 184 -3.59 8.67 6.77
CA THR A 184 -4.55 7.61 7.07
C THR A 184 -3.98 6.55 8.00
N ALA A 185 -2.70 6.17 7.86
CA ALA A 185 -2.06 5.23 8.77
C ALA A 185 -2.07 5.77 10.22
N TYR A 186 -1.79 7.05 10.41
CA TYR A 186 -1.81 7.68 11.74
C TYR A 186 -3.23 7.78 12.31
N GLU A 187 -4.22 8.08 11.48
CA GLU A 187 -5.62 8.15 11.92
C GLU A 187 -6.16 6.76 12.26
N LEU A 188 -5.90 5.74 11.43
CA LEU A 188 -6.28 4.35 11.70
C LEU A 188 -5.62 3.82 12.98
N ALA A 189 -4.35 4.17 13.25
CA ALA A 189 -3.66 3.77 14.46
C ALA A 189 -4.39 4.25 15.73
N ARG A 190 -4.96 5.45 15.70
CA ARG A 190 -5.77 5.98 16.80
C ARG A 190 -7.14 5.30 16.91
N ARG A 191 -7.77 5.06 15.77
CA ARG A 191 -9.13 4.49 15.72
C ARG A 191 -9.18 3.01 16.04
N LEU A 192 -8.15 2.24 15.68
CA LEU A 192 -8.14 0.79 15.84
C LEU A 192 -7.31 0.28 17.03
N GLY A 193 -6.53 1.14 17.67
CA GLY A 193 -5.64 0.75 18.77
C GLY A 193 -6.36 0.09 19.94
N HIS A 194 -7.57 0.56 20.28
CA HIS A 194 -8.39 -0.02 21.35
C HIS A 194 -8.93 -1.43 21.01
N GLN A 195 -8.89 -1.84 19.75
CA GLN A 195 -9.29 -3.16 19.27
C GLN A 195 -8.10 -4.14 19.23
N GLY A 196 -6.92 -3.75 19.71
CA GLY A 196 -5.70 -4.57 19.63
C GLY A 196 -5.12 -4.68 18.23
N VAL A 197 -5.44 -3.72 17.34
CA VAL A 197 -4.91 -3.63 15.98
C VAL A 197 -3.86 -2.51 15.92
N THR A 198 -2.64 -2.84 15.54
CA THR A 198 -1.59 -1.85 15.31
C THR A 198 -1.53 -1.46 13.84
N VAL A 199 -1.30 -0.17 13.57
CA VAL A 199 -1.22 0.35 12.19
C VAL A 199 0.04 1.17 12.04
N ASN A 200 0.88 0.83 11.05
CA ASN A 200 2.13 1.54 10.78
C ASN A 200 2.30 1.83 9.30
N ALA A 201 3.02 2.90 8.99
CA ALA A 201 3.40 3.26 7.63
C ALA A 201 4.79 2.72 7.29
N PHE A 202 4.97 2.24 6.06
CA PHE A 202 6.23 1.67 5.59
C PHE A 202 6.69 2.35 4.29
N ASP A 203 7.87 2.93 4.33
CA ASP A 203 8.60 3.44 3.15
C ASP A 203 9.68 2.40 2.77
N PRO A 204 9.57 1.76 1.60
CA PRO A 204 10.54 0.75 1.16
C PRO A 204 11.91 1.33 0.81
N GLY A 205 12.08 2.66 0.81
CA GLY A 205 13.22 3.34 0.24
C GLY A 205 13.16 3.43 -1.29
N LEU A 206 14.25 3.91 -1.89
CA LEU A 206 14.35 3.94 -3.35
C LEU A 206 14.61 2.51 -3.85
N MET A 207 13.64 1.97 -4.59
CA MET A 207 13.76 0.66 -5.23
C MET A 207 13.82 0.81 -6.75
N PRO A 208 15.01 0.81 -7.34
CA PRO A 208 15.14 0.78 -8.79
C PRO A 208 14.56 -0.51 -9.37
N GLY A 209 13.97 -0.43 -10.58
CA GLY A 209 13.44 -1.62 -11.27
C GLY A 209 12.04 -2.08 -10.85
N THR A 210 11.38 -1.38 -9.92
CA THR A 210 9.96 -1.65 -9.65
C THR A 210 9.09 -0.99 -10.72
N GLY A 211 8.20 -1.76 -11.38
CA GLY A 211 7.35 -1.33 -12.48
C GLY A 211 6.29 -0.25 -12.17
N LEU A 212 6.62 0.68 -11.27
CA LEU A 212 5.76 1.81 -10.87
C LEU A 212 5.48 2.77 -12.04
N ALA A 213 6.47 3.00 -12.92
CA ALA A 213 6.31 3.83 -14.12
C ALA A 213 5.91 2.95 -15.32
N ARG A 214 4.65 2.54 -15.38
CA ARG A 214 4.15 1.64 -16.45
C ARG A 214 4.21 2.27 -17.84
N ASP A 215 4.20 3.61 -17.92
CA ASP A 215 4.23 4.37 -19.18
C ASP A 215 5.64 4.73 -19.65
N ALA A 216 6.70 4.28 -18.98
CA ALA A 216 8.07 4.51 -19.41
C ALA A 216 8.41 3.65 -20.66
N SER A 217 9.10 4.24 -21.63
CA SER A 217 9.54 3.53 -22.84
C SER A 217 10.44 2.33 -22.47
N ARG A 218 10.45 1.30 -23.34
CA ARG A 218 11.31 0.11 -23.16
C ARG A 218 12.78 0.49 -22.99
N PHE A 219 13.23 1.49 -23.74
CA PHE A 219 14.61 1.98 -23.68
C PHE A 219 14.92 2.65 -22.32
N ALA A 220 14.03 3.50 -21.83
CA ALA A 220 14.19 4.14 -20.52
C ALA A 220 14.19 3.09 -19.39
N ARG A 221 13.41 2.02 -19.49
CA ARG A 221 13.42 0.90 -18.53
C ARG A 221 14.75 0.15 -18.54
N THR A 222 15.27 -0.22 -19.69
CA THR A 222 16.55 -0.97 -19.81
C THR A 222 17.72 -0.14 -19.31
N LEU A 223 17.77 1.17 -19.66
CA LEU A 223 18.79 2.08 -19.15
C LEU A 223 18.69 2.26 -17.64
N TRP A 224 17.47 2.40 -17.12
CA TRP A 224 17.21 2.52 -15.68
C TRP A 224 17.59 1.25 -14.92
N ASP A 225 17.28 0.06 -15.44
CA ASP A 225 17.63 -1.22 -14.83
C ASP A 225 19.16 -1.44 -14.77
N THR A 226 19.91 -0.91 -15.75
CA THR A 226 21.37 -0.98 -15.76
C THR A 226 21.99 -0.02 -14.72
N VAL A 227 21.52 1.22 -14.68
CA VAL A 227 21.95 2.24 -13.70
C VAL A 227 21.53 1.85 -12.28
N ALA A 228 20.35 1.22 -12.14
CA ALA A 228 19.80 0.75 -10.89
C ALA A 228 20.72 -0.22 -10.15
N LYS A 229 21.40 -1.12 -10.86
CA LYS A 229 22.35 -2.08 -10.27
C LYS A 229 23.54 -1.42 -9.60
N ALA A 230 24.00 -0.28 -10.14
CA ALA A 230 25.08 0.51 -9.53
C ALA A 230 24.57 1.35 -8.35
N LEU A 231 23.31 1.80 -8.39
CA LEU A 231 22.71 2.63 -7.34
C LEU A 231 22.44 1.86 -6.05
N VAL A 232 22.30 0.53 -6.09
CA VAL A 232 22.05 -0.31 -4.88
C VAL A 232 23.16 -0.19 -3.83
N LEU A 233 24.35 0.28 -4.22
CA LEU A 233 25.45 0.51 -3.28
C LEU A 233 25.32 1.84 -2.51
N LEU A 234 24.39 2.70 -2.89
CA LEU A 234 24.18 3.98 -2.22
C LEU A 234 23.28 3.85 -0.99
N PRO A 235 23.52 4.63 0.08
CA PRO A 235 22.65 4.66 1.24
C PRO A 235 21.21 5.02 0.88
N GLY A 236 20.23 4.26 1.39
CA GLY A 236 18.80 4.49 1.14
C GLY A 236 18.26 3.88 -0.15
N VAL A 237 19.09 3.19 -0.96
CA VAL A 237 18.66 2.37 -2.10
C VAL A 237 18.58 0.91 -1.66
N HIS A 238 17.43 0.29 -1.86
CA HIS A 238 17.17 -1.06 -1.40
C HIS A 238 16.77 -1.96 -2.56
N THR A 239 17.12 -3.25 -2.46
CA THR A 239 16.59 -4.26 -3.37
C THR A 239 15.14 -4.59 -2.97
N PRO A 240 14.27 -5.01 -3.91
CA PRO A 240 12.92 -5.49 -3.58
C PRO A 240 12.93 -6.60 -2.52
N THR A 241 13.90 -7.51 -2.57
CA THR A 241 14.04 -8.62 -1.60
C THR A 241 14.32 -8.10 -0.19
N ARG A 242 15.22 -7.13 -0.04
CA ARG A 242 15.51 -6.52 1.26
C ARG A 242 14.30 -5.77 1.81
N SER A 243 13.70 -4.91 0.99
CA SER A 243 12.52 -4.14 1.42
C SER A 243 11.32 -5.04 1.71
N GLY A 244 11.15 -6.15 0.95
CA GLY A 244 10.12 -7.15 1.20
C GLY A 244 10.31 -7.85 2.54
N ALA A 245 11.54 -8.25 2.87
CA ALA A 245 11.86 -8.82 4.18
C ALA A 245 11.67 -7.81 5.32
N ASP A 246 12.00 -6.53 5.12
CA ASP A 246 11.79 -5.48 6.11
C ASP A 246 10.29 -5.20 6.34
N LEU A 247 9.47 -5.25 5.29
CA LEU A 247 8.02 -5.13 5.39
C LEU A 247 7.40 -6.36 6.09
N ALA A 248 7.86 -7.57 5.77
CA ALA A 248 7.45 -8.79 6.46
C ALA A 248 7.80 -8.74 7.95
N ARG A 249 8.99 -8.25 8.30
CA ARG A 249 9.41 -8.03 9.68
C ARG A 249 8.44 -7.11 10.44
N LEU A 250 7.94 -6.05 9.81
CA LEU A 250 6.96 -5.15 10.42
C LEU A 250 5.67 -5.90 10.82
N MET A 251 5.34 -6.96 10.10
CA MET A 251 4.17 -7.81 10.37
C MET A 251 4.43 -8.90 11.41
N THR A 252 5.69 -9.33 11.60
CA THR A 252 6.00 -10.55 12.37
C THR A 252 6.84 -10.31 13.63
N ASP A 253 7.69 -9.27 13.67
CA ASP A 253 8.64 -9.04 14.75
C ASP A 253 7.90 -8.83 16.10
N PRO A 254 8.14 -9.70 17.11
CA PRO A 254 7.54 -9.54 18.43
C PRO A 254 7.91 -8.22 19.12
N ALA A 255 9.11 -7.69 18.86
CA ALA A 255 9.55 -6.40 19.41
C ALA A 255 8.69 -5.23 18.92
N LEU A 256 7.96 -5.40 17.81
CA LEU A 256 7.06 -4.40 17.23
C LEU A 256 5.58 -4.68 17.55
N ALA A 257 5.27 -5.64 18.42
CA ALA A 257 3.91 -6.08 18.69
C ALA A 257 2.98 -4.94 19.18
N ALA A 258 3.50 -4.02 19.98
CA ALA A 258 2.76 -2.87 20.52
C ALA A 258 3.03 -1.57 19.73
N THR A 259 3.85 -1.62 18.67
CA THR A 259 4.23 -0.42 17.90
C THR A 259 3.11 -0.04 16.95
N THR A 260 2.56 1.17 17.13
CA THR A 260 1.46 1.71 16.31
C THR A 260 1.65 3.19 16.04
N GLY A 261 1.13 3.69 14.92
CA GLY A 261 1.23 5.09 14.53
C GLY A 261 2.67 5.53 14.24
N ARG A 262 3.50 4.63 13.70
CA ARG A 262 4.90 4.91 13.38
C ARG A 262 5.17 4.83 11.88
N HIS A 263 6.21 5.54 11.47
CA HIS A 263 6.71 5.52 10.10
C HIS A 263 8.08 4.84 10.07
N PHE A 264 8.20 3.82 9.22
CA PHE A 264 9.43 3.06 9.04
C PHE A 264 10.01 3.31 7.64
N VAL A 265 11.31 3.53 7.56
CA VAL A 265 12.08 3.52 6.31
C VAL A 265 12.98 2.28 6.35
N GLY A 266 12.61 1.25 5.61
CA GLY A 266 13.19 -0.07 5.81
C GLY A 266 12.99 -0.53 7.26
N ARG A 267 14.05 -0.91 7.96
CA ARG A 267 13.99 -1.36 9.37
C ARG A 267 13.91 -0.25 10.39
N ALA A 268 14.24 0.96 10.01
CA ALA A 268 14.40 2.05 10.96
C ALA A 268 13.11 2.87 11.10
N GLU A 269 12.66 3.10 12.33
CA GLU A 269 11.68 4.14 12.61
C GLU A 269 12.30 5.50 12.28
N ARG A 270 11.60 6.31 11.50
CA ARG A 270 12.04 7.63 11.06
C ARG A 270 10.89 8.63 11.11
N PRO A 271 11.18 9.90 11.42
CA PRO A 271 10.18 10.96 11.25
C PRO A 271 9.69 11.04 9.81
N SER A 272 8.42 11.32 9.64
CA SER A 272 7.80 11.62 8.36
C SER A 272 7.73 13.15 8.10
N SER A 273 7.06 13.58 7.04
CA SER A 273 6.90 15.01 6.75
C SER A 273 6.05 15.73 7.80
N ALA A 274 6.28 17.04 8.00
CA ALA A 274 5.50 17.85 8.92
C ALA A 274 3.99 17.80 8.59
N ALA A 275 3.63 17.87 7.30
CA ALA A 275 2.24 17.79 6.85
C ALA A 275 1.54 16.48 7.23
N SER A 276 2.29 15.39 7.40
CA SER A 276 1.70 14.11 7.79
C SER A 276 1.29 14.05 9.27
N TYR A 277 1.83 14.92 10.12
CA TYR A 277 1.52 14.99 11.56
C TYR A 277 0.37 15.93 11.89
N ASP A 278 -0.14 16.65 10.91
CA ASP A 278 -1.33 17.51 11.11
C ASP A 278 -2.57 16.65 11.40
N ARG A 279 -3.00 16.65 12.65
CA ARG A 279 -4.10 15.81 13.12
C ARG A 279 -5.46 16.22 12.56
N GLU A 280 -5.65 17.51 12.30
CA GLU A 280 -6.88 18.02 11.71
C GLU A 280 -6.98 17.56 10.25
N ALA A 281 -5.91 17.73 9.48
CA ALA A 281 -5.83 17.25 8.12
C ALA A 281 -5.97 15.71 8.02
N GLN A 282 -5.39 14.95 8.97
CA GLN A 282 -5.53 13.49 9.01
C GLN A 282 -7.00 13.09 9.20
N ARG A 283 -7.69 13.70 10.17
CA ARG A 283 -9.10 13.43 10.45
C ARG A 283 -9.98 13.83 9.27
N ALA A 284 -9.81 15.05 8.77
CA ALA A 284 -10.59 15.57 7.65
C ALA A 284 -10.45 14.69 6.39
N LEU A 285 -9.22 14.33 6.01
CA LEU A 285 -8.98 13.44 4.88
C LEU A 285 -9.63 12.07 5.08
N TYR A 286 -9.49 11.49 6.26
CA TYR A 286 -10.07 10.18 6.58
C TYR A 286 -11.60 10.22 6.51
N ASP A 287 -12.23 11.16 7.21
CA ASP A 287 -13.70 11.26 7.30
C ASP A 287 -14.31 11.57 5.91
N ASP A 288 -13.68 12.45 5.11
CA ASP A 288 -14.09 12.77 3.74
C ASP A 288 -13.90 11.56 2.79
N SER A 289 -12.81 10.79 2.96
CA SER A 289 -12.60 9.54 2.21
C SER A 289 -13.66 8.49 2.53
N VAL A 290 -14.02 8.32 3.80
CA VAL A 290 -15.08 7.38 4.22
C VAL A 290 -16.44 7.80 3.67
N ALA A 291 -16.76 9.08 3.74
CA ALA A 291 -18.00 9.63 3.16
C ALA A 291 -18.05 9.39 1.63
N LEU A 292 -16.95 9.63 0.94
CA LEU A 292 -16.85 9.40 -0.50
C LEU A 292 -17.01 7.92 -0.86
N ILE A 293 -16.37 7.01 -0.11
CA ILE A 293 -16.55 5.55 -0.30
C ILE A 293 -18.04 5.16 -0.13
N ALA A 294 -18.71 5.69 0.89
CA ALA A 294 -20.12 5.40 1.12
C ALA A 294 -21.05 5.94 0.03
N GLU A 295 -20.71 7.05 -0.61
CA GLU A 295 -21.45 7.60 -1.75
C GLU A 295 -21.26 6.76 -3.02
N LEU A 296 -20.01 6.41 -3.32
CA LEU A 296 -19.68 5.62 -4.52
C LEU A 296 -20.15 4.17 -4.43
N ALA A 297 -20.45 3.68 -3.22
CA ALA A 297 -20.93 2.32 -2.98
C ALA A 297 -22.46 2.15 -3.16
N ARG A 298 -23.20 3.24 -3.38
CA ARG A 298 -24.66 3.24 -3.63
C ARG A 298 -24.99 3.02 -5.10
#